data_439e09683a0c6ecd52f496b440492e71
#
_entry.id   439e09683a0c6ecd52f496b440492e71
#
_cell.length_a   1.000
_cell.length_b   1.000
_cell.length_c   1.000
_cell.angle_alpha   90.00
_cell.angle_beta   90.00
_cell.angle_gamma   90.00
#
_symmetry.space_group_name_H-M   'P 1'
#
loop_
_entity.id
_entity.type
_entity.pdbx_description
1 polymer ?
#
loop_
_entity_poly.entity_id
_entity_poly.type
_entity_poly.pdbx_seq_one_letter_code
_entity_poly.pdbx_strand_id
1 'polypeptide(L)'
;MQESLNLDYKGCESLDKRNPKSKKDLSKDVSAFANSAGGVIIYGVIETNHVPTAIDSGYDHTNITREWLEQVINSTIQRRIEGIRIKQIELRKSNSGRVIYVVSIPQSKRAPHIAEDHIFYKRFNYQSGRTHLNSPENIHNVFNFTLRFV
;
A
#
# COMPACT_ATOMS: atom_id res chain seq x y z
N MET A 1 -15.53 -3.49 6.51
CA MET A 1 -15.48 -2.45 5.44
C MET A 1 -14.73 -3.03 4.27
N GLN A 2 -15.35 -3.02 3.12
CA GLN A 2 -14.77 -3.59 1.90
C GLN A 2 -13.64 -2.68 1.38
N GLU A 3 -12.65 -3.27 0.69
CA GLU A 3 -11.68 -2.49 -0.08
C GLU A 3 -12.38 -1.56 -1.08
N SER A 4 -11.78 -0.43 -1.30
CA SER A 4 -12.31 0.62 -2.17
C SER A 4 -11.18 1.36 -2.87
N LEU A 5 -11.53 2.37 -3.66
CA LEU A 5 -10.54 3.27 -4.25
C LEU A 5 -9.57 3.85 -3.20
N ASN A 6 -10.07 4.08 -1.98
CA ASN A 6 -9.34 4.76 -0.91
C ASN A 6 -8.94 3.84 0.25
N LEU A 7 -9.15 2.54 0.14
CA LEU A 7 -8.85 1.57 1.20
C LEU A 7 -8.37 0.26 0.62
N ASP A 8 -7.25 -0.23 1.14
CA ASP A 8 -6.65 -1.51 0.76
C ASP A 8 -6.21 -2.28 2.00
N TYR A 9 -6.31 -3.59 1.98
CA TYR A 9 -5.86 -4.49 3.04
C TYR A 9 -4.73 -5.38 2.55
N LYS A 10 -3.73 -5.59 3.38
CA LYS A 10 -2.58 -6.45 3.08
C LYS A 10 -2.31 -7.38 4.25
N GLY A 11 -2.12 -8.66 3.96
CA GLY A 11 -1.67 -9.64 4.95
C GLY A 11 -0.22 -9.43 5.38
N CYS A 12 0.20 -10.17 6.40
CA CYS A 12 1.55 -10.01 6.98
C CYS A 12 2.67 -10.40 6.01
N GLU A 13 2.41 -11.22 5.01
CA GLU A 13 3.39 -11.59 3.98
C GLU A 13 3.80 -10.41 3.08
N SER A 14 3.04 -9.33 3.08
CA SER A 14 3.29 -8.16 2.23
C SER A 14 4.51 -7.35 2.64
N LEU A 15 4.93 -7.44 3.90
CA LEU A 15 6.10 -6.72 4.42
C LEU A 15 7.15 -7.72 4.93
N ASP A 16 8.20 -7.92 4.15
CA ASP A 16 9.35 -8.75 4.52
C ASP A 16 10.64 -8.05 4.07
N LYS A 17 11.50 -7.72 5.02
CA LYS A 17 12.80 -7.06 4.77
C LYS A 17 13.71 -7.86 3.86
N ARG A 18 13.58 -9.19 3.87
CA ARG A 18 14.41 -10.10 3.09
C ARG A 18 13.93 -10.27 1.66
N ASN A 19 12.71 -9.82 1.37
CA ASN A 19 12.11 -9.95 0.06
C ASN A 19 12.11 -8.59 -0.66
N PRO A 20 12.92 -8.40 -1.71
CA PRO A 20 12.97 -7.15 -2.47
C PRO A 20 11.60 -6.76 -3.07
N LYS A 21 10.77 -7.76 -3.36
CA LYS A 21 9.41 -7.53 -3.86
C LYS A 21 8.55 -6.74 -2.87
N SER A 22 8.73 -6.94 -1.57
CA SER A 22 8.00 -6.18 -0.55
C SER A 22 8.22 -4.67 -0.66
N LYS A 23 9.45 -4.24 -0.86
CA LYS A 23 9.77 -2.82 -1.04
C LYS A 23 9.17 -2.26 -2.32
N LYS A 24 9.28 -3.03 -3.41
CA LYS A 24 8.70 -2.66 -4.70
C LYS A 24 7.19 -2.52 -4.62
N ASP A 25 6.49 -3.48 -4.04
CA ASP A 25 5.04 -3.46 -3.90
C ASP A 25 4.59 -2.33 -2.97
N LEU A 26 5.30 -2.08 -1.86
CA LEU A 26 5.03 -0.96 -0.98
C LEU A 26 5.15 0.38 -1.72
N SER A 27 6.22 0.58 -2.49
CA SER A 27 6.42 1.81 -3.25
C SER A 27 5.33 2.00 -4.32
N LYS A 28 4.95 0.93 -5.00
CA LYS A 28 3.87 0.90 -5.98
C LYS A 28 2.54 1.31 -5.37
N ASP A 29 2.15 0.67 -4.27
CA ASP A 29 0.86 0.91 -3.65
C ASP A 29 0.77 2.32 -3.08
N VAL A 30 1.78 2.78 -2.36
CA VAL A 30 1.81 4.12 -1.77
C VAL A 30 1.81 5.21 -2.85
N SER A 31 2.63 5.07 -3.88
CA SER A 31 2.65 6.05 -4.97
C SER A 31 1.33 6.10 -5.73
N ALA A 32 0.68 4.95 -5.95
CA ALA A 32 -0.62 4.89 -6.60
C ALA A 32 -1.71 5.65 -5.83
N PHE A 33 -1.74 5.52 -4.51
CA PHE A 33 -2.66 6.29 -3.67
C PHE A 33 -2.38 7.79 -3.74
N ALA A 34 -1.12 8.20 -3.62
CA ALA A 34 -0.74 9.62 -3.65
C ALA A 34 -1.03 10.26 -5.02
N ASN A 35 -0.88 9.52 -6.10
CA ASN A 35 -1.18 9.96 -7.47
C ASN A 35 -2.69 9.99 -7.79
N SER A 36 -3.50 9.49 -6.89
CA SER A 36 -4.96 9.40 -7.04
C SER A 36 -5.65 10.26 -5.98
N ALA A 37 -6.64 9.72 -5.31
CA ALA A 37 -7.41 10.45 -4.30
C ALA A 37 -6.85 10.34 -2.88
N GLY A 38 -5.67 9.74 -2.71
CA GLY A 38 -5.18 9.35 -1.40
C GLY A 38 -5.93 8.16 -0.83
N GLY A 39 -5.66 7.81 0.41
CA GLY A 39 -6.36 6.71 1.07
C GLY A 39 -5.56 6.07 2.18
N VAL A 40 -5.94 4.84 2.52
CA VAL A 40 -5.38 4.09 3.63
C VAL A 40 -5.03 2.67 3.19
N ILE A 41 -3.85 2.21 3.58
CA ILE A 41 -3.46 0.80 3.48
C ILE A 41 -3.34 0.25 4.90
N ILE A 42 -3.96 -0.88 5.16
CA ILE A 42 -3.87 -1.58 6.45
C ILE A 42 -3.08 -2.87 6.25
N TYR A 43 -1.89 -2.92 6.83
CA TYR A 43 -1.02 -4.08 6.83
C TYR A 43 -1.24 -4.95 8.06
N GLY A 44 -1.47 -6.23 7.85
CA GLY A 44 -1.73 -7.20 8.91
C GLY A 44 -3.18 -7.66 8.99
N VAL A 45 -3.94 -7.47 7.93
CA VAL A 45 -5.34 -7.92 7.82
C VAL A 45 -5.48 -8.88 6.65
N ILE A 46 -6.07 -10.03 6.91
CA ILE A 46 -6.42 -11.00 5.88
C ILE A 46 -7.71 -10.55 5.19
N GLU A 47 -7.70 -10.54 3.89
CA GLU A 47 -8.89 -10.23 3.10
C GLU A 47 -9.27 -11.42 2.22
N THR A 48 -10.56 -11.52 1.93
CA THR A 48 -11.11 -12.46 0.96
C THR A 48 -12.12 -11.72 0.09
N ASN A 49 -11.91 -11.74 -1.20
CA ASN A 49 -12.76 -11.00 -2.16
C ASN A 49 -12.91 -9.51 -1.79
N HIS A 50 -11.81 -8.86 -1.44
CA HIS A 50 -11.75 -7.44 -1.04
C HIS A 50 -12.53 -7.11 0.24
N VAL A 51 -12.84 -8.11 1.05
CA VAL A 51 -13.51 -7.95 2.35
C VAL A 51 -12.57 -8.43 3.45
N PRO A 52 -12.31 -7.62 4.49
CA PRO A 52 -11.48 -8.06 5.60
C PRO A 52 -12.18 -9.17 6.37
N THR A 53 -11.49 -10.28 6.58
CA THR A 53 -12.05 -11.46 7.26
C THR A 53 -11.46 -11.69 8.64
N ALA A 54 -10.19 -11.32 8.84
CA ALA A 54 -9.51 -11.53 10.11
C ALA A 54 -8.28 -10.60 10.23
N ILE A 55 -7.88 -10.35 11.47
CA ILE A 55 -6.56 -9.80 11.75
C ILE A 55 -5.56 -10.95 11.62
N ASP A 56 -4.49 -10.73 10.86
CA ASP A 56 -3.41 -11.70 10.70
C ASP A 56 -2.57 -11.81 11.99
N SER A 57 -1.54 -12.62 11.98
CA SER A 57 -0.63 -12.84 13.11
C SER A 57 0.09 -11.57 13.58
N GLY A 58 0.06 -10.53 12.80
CA GLY A 58 0.77 -9.28 13.08
C GLY A 58 2.25 -9.35 12.73
N TYR A 59 2.91 -8.21 12.85
CA TYR A 59 4.35 -8.07 12.66
C TYR A 59 5.05 -7.99 14.01
N ASP A 60 6.24 -8.55 14.09
CA ASP A 60 7.15 -8.24 15.19
C ASP A 60 7.60 -6.78 15.06
N HIS A 61 7.24 -5.94 16.03
CA HIS A 61 7.53 -4.51 16.01
C HIS A 61 9.03 -4.18 16.04
N THR A 62 9.88 -5.14 16.41
CA THR A 62 11.33 -4.96 16.39
C THR A 62 11.94 -5.29 15.04
N ASN A 63 11.24 -6.04 14.21
CA ASN A 63 11.67 -6.41 12.87
C ASN A 63 11.09 -5.47 11.81
N ILE A 64 9.78 -5.47 11.65
CA ILE A 64 9.09 -4.51 10.77
C ILE A 64 8.71 -3.32 11.64
N THR A 65 9.46 -2.24 11.53
CA THR A 65 9.26 -1.03 12.33
C THR A 65 8.58 0.07 11.52
N ARG A 66 7.97 1.02 12.21
CA ARG A 66 7.43 2.21 11.56
C ARG A 66 8.52 2.99 10.83
N GLU A 67 9.68 3.11 11.44
CA GLU A 67 10.84 3.80 10.88
C GLU A 67 11.32 3.13 9.59
N TRP A 68 11.31 1.80 9.56
CA TRP A 68 11.64 1.07 8.34
C TRP A 68 10.64 1.35 7.21
N LEU A 69 9.34 1.38 7.50
CA LEU A 69 8.32 1.74 6.52
C LEU A 69 8.53 3.15 5.99
N GLU A 70 8.76 4.11 6.87
CA GLU A 70 9.06 5.51 6.50
C GLU A 70 10.30 5.58 5.60
N GLN A 71 11.35 4.87 5.97
CA GLN A 71 12.61 4.83 5.21
C GLN A 71 12.39 4.25 3.81
N VAL A 72 11.68 3.12 3.70
CA VAL A 72 11.41 2.50 2.40
C VAL A 72 10.60 3.44 1.51
N ILE A 73 9.53 4.03 2.04
CA ILE A 73 8.70 4.96 1.28
C ILE A 73 9.52 6.15 0.78
N ASN A 74 10.32 6.75 1.65
CA ASN A 74 11.11 7.94 1.31
C ASN A 74 12.28 7.63 0.36
N SER A 75 12.83 6.42 0.39
CA SER A 75 13.98 6.05 -0.44
C SER A 75 13.61 5.45 -1.79
N THR A 76 12.43 4.88 -1.92
CA THR A 76 12.03 4.16 -3.14
C THR A 76 11.12 4.95 -4.07
N ILE A 77 10.42 5.95 -3.55
CA ILE A 77 9.49 6.76 -4.35
C ILE A 77 10.19 8.05 -4.79
N GLN A 78 10.29 8.24 -6.10
CA GLN A 78 10.81 9.48 -6.66
C GLN A 78 9.78 10.59 -6.48
N ARG A 79 10.28 11.75 -6.08
CA ARG A 79 9.53 12.89 -5.58
C ARG A 79 8.79 12.51 -4.30
N ARG A 80 9.36 12.93 -3.20
CA ARG A 80 8.85 12.65 -1.85
C ARG A 80 7.37 13.02 -1.72
N ILE A 81 6.61 12.13 -1.11
CA ILE A 81 5.22 12.37 -0.75
C ILE A 81 5.20 12.99 0.64
N GLU A 82 4.63 14.18 0.76
CA GLU A 82 4.46 14.84 2.05
C GLU A 82 3.14 14.43 2.72
N GLY A 83 3.13 14.36 4.05
CA GLY A 83 1.92 14.14 4.82
C GLY A 83 1.52 12.68 5.00
N ILE A 84 2.36 11.72 4.64
CA ILE A 84 2.12 10.30 4.97
C ILE A 84 2.18 10.13 6.49
N ARG A 85 1.20 9.42 7.04
CA ARG A 85 1.14 9.07 8.46
C ARG A 85 1.11 7.56 8.60
N ILE A 86 1.98 7.03 9.44
CA ILE A 86 2.04 5.60 9.76
C ILE A 86 1.69 5.44 11.23
N LYS A 87 0.63 4.70 11.51
CA LYS A 87 0.20 4.37 12.85
C LYS A 87 0.45 2.89 13.13
N GLN A 88 1.15 2.61 14.22
CA GLN A 88 1.34 1.29 14.76
C GLN A 88 0.22 0.97 15.74
N ILE A 89 -0.44 -0.16 15.58
CA ILE A 89 -1.50 -0.62 16.46
C ILE A 89 -1.09 -1.94 17.08
N GLU A 90 -1.03 -1.98 18.40
CA GLU A 90 -0.69 -3.20 19.14
C GLU A 90 -1.85 -4.19 19.18
N LEU A 91 -1.53 -5.45 18.98
CA LEU A 91 -2.48 -6.55 19.09
C LEU A 91 -2.50 -7.08 20.52
N ARG A 92 -3.44 -6.61 21.33
CA ARG A 92 -3.51 -6.91 22.77
C ARG A 92 -3.66 -8.39 23.11
N LYS A 93 -4.30 -9.17 22.24
CA LYS A 93 -4.56 -10.59 22.49
C LYS A 93 -3.37 -11.51 22.25
N SER A 94 -2.38 -11.05 21.55
CA SER A 94 -1.22 -11.89 21.20
C SER A 94 -0.06 -11.79 22.18
N ASN A 95 -0.11 -10.88 23.12
CA ASN A 95 0.82 -10.70 24.25
C ASN A 95 2.31 -10.73 23.90
N SER A 96 2.71 -10.36 22.68
CA SER A 96 4.07 -10.66 22.22
C SER A 96 4.69 -9.56 21.37
N GLY A 97 4.29 -8.29 21.55
CA GLY A 97 4.82 -7.20 20.73
C GLY A 97 4.43 -7.29 19.25
N ARG A 98 3.32 -7.93 18.97
CA ARG A 98 2.75 -8.01 17.62
C ARG A 98 1.92 -6.78 17.32
N VAL A 99 2.11 -6.25 16.12
CA VAL A 99 1.47 -5.01 15.68
C VAL A 99 0.94 -5.13 14.26
N ILE A 100 0.01 -4.26 13.94
CA ILE A 100 -0.38 -3.97 12.56
C ILE A 100 -0.07 -2.52 12.24
N TYR A 101 0.02 -2.19 10.97
CA TYR A 101 0.33 -0.84 10.51
C TYR A 101 -0.79 -0.26 9.67
N VAL A 102 -1.15 0.97 9.96
CA VAL A 102 -2.09 1.76 9.18
C VAL A 102 -1.32 2.89 8.53
N VAL A 103 -1.24 2.85 7.20
CA VAL A 103 -0.55 3.87 6.41
C VAL A 103 -1.59 4.77 5.76
N SER A 104 -1.66 6.01 6.21
CA SER A 104 -2.53 7.04 5.64
C SER A 104 -1.76 7.88 4.65
N ILE A 105 -2.25 7.94 3.42
CA ILE A 105 -1.60 8.58 2.29
C ILE A 105 -2.51 9.70 1.78
N PRO A 106 -2.05 10.96 1.81
CA PRO A 106 -2.83 12.06 1.26
C PRO A 106 -2.83 12.02 -0.27
N GLN A 107 -3.86 12.60 -0.87
CA GLN A 107 -3.77 12.97 -2.27
C GLN A 107 -2.68 14.02 -2.43
N SER A 108 -1.69 13.74 -3.25
CA SER A 108 -0.57 14.64 -3.42
C SER A 108 -0.86 15.76 -4.43
N LYS A 109 -0.52 16.97 -4.05
CA LYS A 109 -0.52 18.12 -4.96
C LYS A 109 0.76 18.17 -5.83
N ARG A 110 1.72 17.31 -5.55
CA ARG A 110 3.03 17.26 -6.21
C ARG A 110 3.20 16.02 -7.08
N ALA A 111 2.11 15.40 -7.47
CA ALA A 111 2.14 14.29 -8.43
C ALA A 111 2.80 14.73 -9.76
N PRO A 112 3.42 13.84 -10.50
CA PRO A 112 3.46 12.39 -10.31
C PRO A 112 4.56 11.93 -9.35
N HIS A 113 4.26 10.89 -8.59
CA HIS A 113 5.21 10.13 -7.79
C HIS A 113 5.50 8.80 -8.49
N ILE A 114 6.76 8.44 -8.59
CA ILE A 114 7.22 7.29 -9.35
C ILE A 114 7.72 6.20 -8.40
N ALA A 115 7.25 4.98 -8.58
CA ALA A 115 7.63 3.84 -7.77
C ALA A 115 9.09 3.38 -8.03
N GLU A 116 9.58 2.45 -7.21
CA GLU A 116 10.94 1.92 -7.29
C GLU A 116 11.29 1.35 -8.69
N ASP A 117 10.32 0.79 -9.37
CA ASP A 117 10.48 0.23 -10.72
C ASP A 117 10.43 1.27 -11.84
N HIS A 118 10.46 2.55 -11.49
CA HIS A 118 10.37 3.68 -12.43
C HIS A 118 9.05 3.76 -13.21
N ILE A 119 7.98 3.20 -12.64
CA ILE A 119 6.65 3.23 -13.23
C ILE A 119 5.76 4.19 -12.44
N PHE A 120 4.94 4.94 -13.17
CA PHE A 120 3.86 5.72 -12.60
C PHE A 120 2.64 4.84 -12.40
N TYR A 121 2.13 4.78 -11.18
CA TYR A 121 0.92 4.06 -10.82
C TYR A 121 -0.16 5.01 -10.38
N LYS A 122 -1.39 4.70 -10.74
CA LYS A 122 -2.58 5.44 -10.34
C LYS A 122 -3.70 4.46 -10.02
N ARG A 123 -4.46 4.75 -8.98
CA ARG A 123 -5.70 4.01 -8.69
C ARG A 123 -6.86 4.65 -9.46
N PHE A 124 -7.81 3.85 -9.87
CA PHE A 124 -9.03 4.35 -10.50
C PHE A 124 -10.24 3.63 -9.92
N ASN A 125 -11.40 4.25 -10.09
CA ASN A 125 -12.63 3.76 -9.49
C ASN A 125 -13.07 2.45 -10.12
N TYR A 126 -13.38 1.51 -9.27
CA TYR A 126 -13.83 0.19 -9.62
C TYR A 126 -15.33 0.14 -9.41
N GLN A 127 -16.07 0.36 -10.43
CA GLN A 127 -17.52 0.23 -10.31
C GLN A 127 -17.93 -1.24 -10.36
N SER A 128 -18.40 -1.73 -9.21
CA SER A 128 -19.24 -2.92 -9.08
C SER A 128 -18.90 -4.10 -9.99
N GLY A 129 -17.75 -4.69 -9.79
CA GLY A 129 -17.36 -5.98 -10.41
C GLY A 129 -17.34 -5.98 -11.94
N ARG A 130 -17.56 -4.87 -12.55
CA ARG A 130 -17.32 -4.69 -13.97
C ARG A 130 -15.92 -4.19 -14.17
N THR A 131 -15.04 -5.11 -14.12
CA THR A 131 -13.76 -4.91 -14.71
C THR A 131 -13.96 -4.81 -16.20
N HIS A 132 -13.82 -3.67 -16.74
CA HIS A 132 -13.56 -3.52 -18.15
C HIS A 132 -12.14 -3.94 -18.45
N LEU A 133 -11.87 -5.14 -18.12
CA LEU A 133 -10.56 -5.69 -17.90
C LEU A 133 -10.15 -6.54 -19.05
N ASN A 134 -10.70 -6.32 -20.17
CA ASN A 134 -10.12 -6.81 -21.42
C ASN A 134 -8.94 -5.96 -21.86
N SER A 135 -8.64 -4.92 -21.11
CA SER A 135 -7.42 -4.16 -21.29
C SER A 135 -6.43 -4.64 -20.22
N PRO A 136 -5.23 -5.11 -20.62
CA PRO A 136 -4.19 -5.52 -19.69
C PRO A 136 -3.74 -4.43 -18.71
N GLU A 137 -4.24 -3.22 -18.89
CA GLU A 137 -3.95 -2.03 -18.10
C GLU A 137 -4.78 -1.96 -16.82
N ASN A 138 -5.79 -2.78 -16.69
CA ASN A 138 -6.79 -2.71 -15.63
C ASN A 138 -6.65 -3.79 -14.57
N ILE A 139 -5.46 -4.27 -14.35
CA ILE A 139 -5.25 -5.33 -13.39
C ILE A 139 -5.26 -4.73 -11.98
N HIS A 140 -6.22 -5.16 -11.16
CA HIS A 140 -6.27 -4.98 -9.71
C HIS A 140 -6.41 -3.56 -9.18
N ASN A 141 -7.35 -2.78 -9.69
CA ASN A 141 -7.61 -1.43 -9.17
C ASN A 141 -6.42 -0.47 -9.21
N VAL A 142 -5.35 -0.88 -9.82
CA VAL A 142 -4.19 -0.04 -10.04
C VAL A 142 -4.04 0.14 -11.53
N PHE A 143 -4.35 1.32 -12.00
CA PHE A 143 -4.18 1.65 -13.39
C PHE A 143 -2.71 1.92 -13.68
N ASN A 144 -2.14 1.12 -14.55
CA ASN A 144 -0.78 1.32 -15.02
C ASN A 144 -0.78 2.37 -16.12
N PHE A 145 -0.61 3.62 -15.76
CA PHE A 145 -0.06 4.55 -16.72
C PHE A 145 1.42 4.27 -16.81
N THR A 146 1.82 3.59 -17.86
CA THR A 146 3.23 3.39 -18.12
C THR A 146 3.79 4.69 -18.72
N LEU A 147 4.04 5.67 -17.89
CA LEU A 147 4.99 6.69 -18.20
C LEU A 147 6.35 6.17 -17.75
N ARG A 148 7.09 5.59 -18.69
CA ARG A 148 8.51 5.33 -18.46
C ARG A 148 9.21 6.67 -18.47
N PHE A 149 9.64 7.09 -17.30
CA PHE A 149 10.65 8.14 -17.22
C PHE A 149 12.01 7.51 -17.52
N VAL A 150 12.56 7.94 -18.60
CA VAL A 150 13.94 7.60 -18.95
C VAL A 150 14.86 8.42 -18.07
#